data_8563c4846e46379643977b00161fc5d1
#
_entry.id   8563c4846e46379643977b00161fc5d1
#
_cell.length_a   1.000
_cell.length_b   1.000
_cell.length_c   1.000
_cell.angle_alpha   90.00
_cell.angle_beta   90.00
_cell.angle_gamma   90.00
#
_symmetry.space_group_name_H-M   'P 1'
#
loop_
_entity.id
_entity.type
_entity.pdbx_description
1 polymer ?
#
loop_
_entity_poly.entity_id
_entity_poly.type
_entity_poly.pdbx_seq_one_letter_code
_entity_poly.pdbx_strand_id
1 'polypeptide(L)'
;VDRGTRVTGSELVGLIPEGDMLAALGSRYGSDSAIDFSTEVHKLLAIEVYRSSSELAKERGAFPIYDFEREKNNPFINRIKENAPRVYENMAKHGRRNIAMLTIAPTGSVSICTQTSSGIEPVFMVSYKRRRKVNPNDKKVTISFVDDIGDAWEEYNVFHPKFETWLKMKGMDPHEVKKLSDQELGKLIKQSPYANATSKD
;
A
#
# COMPACT_ATOMS: atom_id res chain seq x y z
N VAL A 1 -13.05 25.87 5.57
CA VAL A 1 -12.97 24.67 6.41
C VAL A 1 -14.37 24.12 6.50
N ASP A 2 -14.54 22.94 5.99
CA ASP A 2 -15.79 22.27 5.83
C ASP A 2 -16.54 22.12 7.16
N ARG A 3 -17.86 22.40 7.15
CA ARG A 3 -18.73 22.21 8.31
C ARG A 3 -18.75 20.75 8.78
N GLY A 4 -18.56 19.79 7.86
CA GLY A 4 -18.46 18.38 8.19
C GLY A 4 -17.25 18.07 9.08
N THR A 5 -16.08 18.63 8.79
CA THR A 5 -14.88 18.46 9.61
C THR A 5 -15.04 19.10 10.99
N ARG A 6 -15.83 20.16 11.11
CA ARG A 6 -16.16 20.76 12.41
C ARG A 6 -17.09 19.89 13.24
N VAL A 7 -18.04 19.19 12.63
CA VAL A 7 -19.05 18.38 13.31
C VAL A 7 -18.53 16.98 13.59
N THR A 8 -17.87 16.35 12.64
CA THR A 8 -17.36 14.97 12.77
C THR A 8 -15.90 14.89 13.21
N GLY A 9 -15.12 15.92 12.90
CA GLY A 9 -13.70 15.95 13.23
C GLY A 9 -12.91 14.79 12.64
N SER A 10 -13.31 14.30 11.46
CA SER A 10 -12.66 13.15 10.84
C SER A 10 -11.47 13.58 9.98
N GLU A 11 -10.31 13.01 10.25
CA GLU A 11 -9.14 13.03 9.39
C GLU A 11 -8.58 11.61 9.33
N LEU A 12 -8.44 11.07 8.12
CA LEU A 12 -8.05 9.69 7.94
C LEU A 12 -6.63 9.64 7.36
N VAL A 13 -5.74 8.99 8.10
CA VAL A 13 -4.36 8.71 7.71
C VAL A 13 -4.20 7.21 7.54
N GLY A 14 -3.52 6.80 6.49
CA GLY A 14 -3.22 5.40 6.20
C GLY A 14 -1.88 5.27 5.51
N LEU A 15 -1.37 4.05 5.46
CA LEU A 15 -0.13 3.71 4.75
C LEU A 15 -0.44 3.16 3.37
N ILE A 16 0.37 3.54 2.42
CA ILE A 16 0.49 3.03 1.06
C ILE A 16 1.94 3.23 0.64
N PRO A 17 2.51 2.35 -0.11
CA PRO A 17 2.22 0.96 -0.47
C PRO A 17 3.01 -0.01 0.44
N GLU A 18 2.38 -0.69 1.35
CA GLU A 18 3.08 -1.55 2.32
C GLU A 18 3.80 -2.72 1.64
N GLY A 19 3.16 -3.36 0.66
CA GLY A 19 3.79 -4.46 -0.09
C GLY A 19 5.10 -4.06 -0.77
N ASP A 20 5.13 -2.90 -1.43
CA ASP A 20 6.34 -2.38 -2.07
C ASP A 20 7.38 -1.89 -1.04
N MET A 21 6.94 -1.36 0.09
CA MET A 21 7.84 -0.98 1.20
C MET A 21 8.60 -2.19 1.72
N LEU A 22 7.90 -3.29 1.99
CA LEU A 22 8.52 -4.54 2.45
C LEU A 22 9.47 -5.11 1.40
N ALA A 23 9.07 -5.09 0.12
CA ALA A 23 9.93 -5.52 -0.98
C ALA A 23 11.19 -4.66 -1.12
N ALA A 24 11.09 -3.34 -0.96
CA ALA A 24 12.23 -2.43 -0.99
C ALA A 24 13.23 -2.69 0.16
N LEU A 25 12.73 -3.12 1.31
CA LEU A 25 13.54 -3.53 2.46
C LEU A 25 14.12 -4.95 2.32
N GLY A 26 13.80 -5.67 1.23
CA GLY A 26 14.20 -7.06 1.04
C GLY A 26 13.45 -8.04 1.93
N SER A 27 12.38 -7.61 2.60
CA SER A 27 11.55 -8.45 3.46
C SER A 27 10.47 -9.13 2.62
N ARG A 28 10.32 -10.45 2.82
CA ARG A 28 9.26 -11.22 2.18
C ARG A 28 7.91 -10.88 2.85
N TYR A 29 6.92 -10.51 2.07
CA TYR A 29 5.58 -10.27 2.56
C TYR A 29 5.03 -11.51 3.29
N GLY A 30 4.46 -11.30 4.49
CA GLY A 30 3.94 -12.39 5.33
C GLY A 30 4.99 -13.21 6.09
N SER A 31 6.30 -12.87 6.00
CA SER A 31 7.30 -13.44 6.90
C SER A 31 7.22 -12.83 8.30
N ASP A 32 7.70 -13.56 9.32
CA ASP A 32 7.70 -13.07 10.69
C ASP A 32 8.40 -11.71 10.82
N SER A 33 9.54 -11.54 10.17
CA SER A 33 10.27 -10.26 10.16
C SER A 33 9.49 -9.12 9.48
N ALA A 34 8.71 -9.42 8.43
CA ALA A 34 7.86 -8.44 7.77
C ALA A 34 6.66 -8.07 8.66
N ILE A 35 6.07 -9.05 9.34
CA ILE A 35 4.96 -8.85 10.29
C ILE A 35 5.43 -7.99 11.47
N ASP A 36 6.59 -8.28 12.04
CA ASP A 36 7.15 -7.51 13.15
C ASP A 36 7.43 -6.06 12.73
N PHE A 37 8.07 -5.87 11.57
CA PHE A 37 8.33 -4.54 11.04
C PHE A 37 7.05 -3.75 10.77
N SER A 38 6.08 -4.36 10.08
CA SER A 38 4.77 -3.78 9.80
C SER A 38 4.04 -3.39 11.09
N THR A 39 4.08 -4.27 12.09
CA THR A 39 3.49 -4.02 13.41
C THR A 39 4.08 -2.78 14.07
N GLU A 40 5.41 -2.61 14.05
CA GLU A 40 6.05 -1.42 14.62
C GLU A 40 5.73 -0.14 13.83
N VAL A 41 5.68 -0.20 12.51
CA VAL A 41 5.28 0.94 11.68
C VAL A 41 3.85 1.38 11.98
N HIS A 42 2.90 0.45 12.00
CA HIS A 42 1.49 0.75 12.30
C HIS A 42 1.28 1.22 13.74
N LYS A 43 2.02 0.65 14.69
CA LYS A 43 2.02 1.09 16.09
C LYS A 43 2.50 2.53 16.22
N LEU A 44 3.62 2.87 15.58
CA LEU A 44 4.16 4.22 15.58
C LEU A 44 3.18 5.22 14.97
N LEU A 45 2.61 4.87 13.82
CA LEU A 45 1.58 5.67 13.16
C LEU A 45 0.39 5.92 14.07
N ALA A 46 -0.12 4.88 14.73
CA ALA A 46 -1.25 4.99 15.64
C ALA A 46 -0.94 5.93 16.82
N ILE A 47 0.20 5.74 17.48
CA ILE A 47 0.61 6.56 18.62
C ILE A 47 0.72 8.03 18.20
N GLU A 48 1.40 8.32 17.08
CA GLU A 48 1.65 9.69 16.63
C GLU A 48 0.38 10.41 16.16
N VAL A 49 -0.53 9.71 15.49
CA VAL A 49 -1.82 10.26 15.08
C VAL A 49 -2.70 10.59 16.30
N TYR A 50 -2.75 9.70 17.30
CA TYR A 50 -3.49 9.93 18.52
C TYR A 50 -2.86 11.04 19.38
N ARG A 51 -1.52 11.10 19.45
CA ARG A 51 -0.79 12.18 20.09
C ARG A 51 -1.14 13.53 19.45
N SER A 52 -1.03 13.63 18.14
CA SER A 52 -1.31 14.87 17.40
C SER A 52 -2.76 15.32 17.55
N SER A 53 -3.72 14.39 17.49
CA SER A 53 -5.14 14.71 17.68
C SER A 53 -5.45 15.19 19.11
N SER A 54 -4.74 14.66 20.10
CA SER A 54 -4.88 15.10 21.49
C SER A 54 -4.24 16.49 21.72
N GLU A 55 -3.10 16.79 21.10
CA GLU A 55 -2.52 18.13 21.14
C GLU A 55 -3.43 19.17 20.43
N LEU A 56 -4.00 18.80 19.28
CA LEU A 56 -4.99 19.64 18.62
C LEU A 56 -6.27 19.86 19.47
N ALA A 57 -6.69 18.87 20.24
CA ALA A 57 -7.82 19.02 21.17
C ALA A 57 -7.51 20.00 22.29
N LYS A 58 -6.28 20.07 22.74
CA LYS A 58 -5.79 21.05 23.72
C LYS A 58 -5.95 22.50 23.22
N GLU A 59 -5.67 22.71 21.92
CA GLU A 59 -5.73 24.02 21.29
C GLU A 59 -7.17 24.43 20.87
N ARG A 60 -7.94 23.46 20.36
CA ARG A 60 -9.19 23.71 19.62
C ARG A 60 -10.41 23.04 20.22
N GLY A 61 -10.26 22.34 21.34
CA GLY A 61 -11.28 21.52 21.97
C GLY A 61 -11.44 20.15 21.33
N ALA A 62 -11.92 19.20 22.09
CA ALA A 62 -12.24 17.86 21.60
C ALA A 62 -13.43 17.90 20.62
N PHE A 63 -13.65 16.80 19.87
CA PHE A 63 -14.85 16.71 19.05
C PHE A 63 -16.12 16.67 19.95
N PRO A 64 -17.27 17.19 19.48
CA PRO A 64 -18.40 17.56 20.37
C PRO A 64 -18.99 16.44 21.23
N ILE A 65 -18.94 15.19 20.75
CA ILE A 65 -19.50 14.03 21.48
C ILE A 65 -18.42 13.18 22.16
N TYR A 66 -17.20 13.72 22.31
CA TYR A 66 -16.12 13.01 22.97
C TYR A 66 -16.46 12.71 24.42
N ASP A 67 -16.31 11.47 24.82
CA ASP A 67 -16.50 10.99 26.17
C ASP A 67 -15.45 9.92 26.47
N PHE A 68 -14.46 10.28 27.29
CA PHE A 68 -13.35 9.39 27.62
C PHE A 68 -13.81 8.13 28.38
N GLU A 69 -14.84 8.25 29.22
CA GLU A 69 -15.37 7.12 29.97
C GLU A 69 -15.90 6.00 29.08
N ARG A 70 -16.45 6.37 27.93
CA ARG A 70 -16.91 5.39 26.91
C ARG A 70 -15.77 4.73 26.17
N GLU A 71 -14.64 5.41 26.02
CA GLU A 71 -13.50 4.90 25.24
C GLU A 71 -12.45 4.18 26.08
N LYS A 72 -12.29 4.51 27.34
CA LYS A 72 -11.19 4.02 28.18
C LYS A 72 -11.01 2.50 28.24
N ASN A 73 -12.09 1.74 28.01
CA ASN A 73 -12.08 0.27 28.00
C ASN A 73 -11.98 -0.33 26.58
N ASN A 74 -11.86 0.51 25.54
CA ASN A 74 -11.68 0.03 24.18
C ASN A 74 -10.32 -0.68 24.05
N PRO A 75 -10.24 -1.90 23.47
CA PRO A 75 -8.97 -2.63 23.34
C PRO A 75 -7.89 -1.86 22.58
N PHE A 76 -8.27 -1.04 21.59
CA PHE A 76 -7.32 -0.20 20.88
C PHE A 76 -6.76 0.91 21.78
N ILE A 77 -7.59 1.56 22.58
CA ILE A 77 -7.18 2.59 23.53
C ILE A 77 -6.31 1.98 24.65
N ASN A 78 -6.60 0.77 25.07
CA ASN A 78 -5.74 0.06 26.03
C ASN A 78 -4.34 -0.20 25.46
N ARG A 79 -4.21 -0.55 24.17
CA ARG A 79 -2.88 -0.65 23.52
C ARG A 79 -2.16 0.69 23.48
N ILE A 80 -2.86 1.82 23.27
CA ILE A 80 -2.26 3.16 23.37
C ILE A 80 -1.79 3.42 24.82
N LYS A 81 -2.58 3.07 25.83
CA LYS A 81 -2.21 3.19 27.23
C LYS A 81 -0.92 2.41 27.57
N GLU A 82 -0.82 1.18 27.10
CA GLU A 82 0.34 0.31 27.36
C GLU A 82 1.61 0.80 26.68
N ASN A 83 1.50 1.27 25.43
CA ASN A 83 2.65 1.63 24.61
C ASN A 83 3.02 3.12 24.66
N ALA A 84 2.09 3.99 25.03
CA ALA A 84 2.26 5.44 25.10
C ALA A 84 1.42 6.05 26.23
N PRO A 85 1.74 5.80 27.53
CA PRO A 85 0.94 6.26 28.67
C PRO A 85 0.66 7.78 28.65
N ARG A 86 1.66 8.57 28.27
CA ARG A 86 1.50 10.04 28.18
C ARG A 86 0.43 10.48 27.14
N VAL A 87 0.30 9.76 26.05
CA VAL A 87 -0.76 10.02 25.04
C VAL A 87 -2.12 9.70 25.63
N TYR A 88 -2.24 8.58 26.32
CA TYR A 88 -3.47 8.19 27.02
C TYR A 88 -3.88 9.21 28.08
N GLU A 89 -2.95 9.67 28.93
CA GLU A 89 -3.21 10.71 29.94
C GLU A 89 -3.64 12.04 29.31
N ASN A 90 -3.01 12.41 28.20
CA ASN A 90 -3.36 13.61 27.46
C ASN A 90 -4.78 13.52 26.86
N MET A 91 -5.16 12.37 26.34
CA MET A 91 -6.51 12.08 25.86
C MET A 91 -7.54 12.11 27.00
N ALA A 92 -7.20 11.56 28.17
CA ALA A 92 -8.07 11.60 29.34
C ALA A 92 -8.34 13.04 29.79
N LYS A 93 -7.33 13.90 29.71
CA LYS A 93 -7.40 15.29 30.19
C LYS A 93 -8.02 16.25 29.18
N HIS A 94 -7.68 16.13 27.89
CA HIS A 94 -8.02 17.11 26.85
C HIS A 94 -8.93 16.53 25.75
N GLY A 95 -9.11 15.22 25.73
CA GLY A 95 -9.80 14.53 24.67
C GLY A 95 -8.94 14.40 23.41
N ARG A 96 -9.59 14.16 22.29
CA ARG A 96 -9.00 14.20 20.96
C ARG A 96 -9.86 15.02 20.00
N ARG A 97 -9.20 15.67 19.04
CA ARG A 97 -9.87 16.56 18.09
C ARG A 97 -10.68 15.82 17.04
N ASN A 98 -10.20 14.64 16.61
CA ASN A 98 -10.72 13.89 15.49
C ASN A 98 -11.41 12.61 15.97
N ILE A 99 -12.59 12.33 15.43
CA ILE A 99 -13.36 11.13 15.78
C ILE A 99 -12.80 9.85 15.14
N ALA A 100 -12.40 9.96 13.87
CA ALA A 100 -11.76 8.87 13.11
C ALA A 100 -10.45 9.38 12.53
N MET A 101 -9.38 8.61 12.65
CA MET A 101 -8.03 9.07 12.33
C MET A 101 -7.22 8.09 11.50
N LEU A 102 -7.51 6.80 11.57
CA LEU A 102 -6.78 5.76 10.87
C LEU A 102 -7.68 5.03 9.90
N THR A 103 -7.14 4.68 8.74
CA THR A 103 -7.85 3.91 7.73
C THR A 103 -6.90 2.96 7.00
N ILE A 104 -7.44 1.85 6.54
CA ILE A 104 -6.82 0.99 5.52
C ILE A 104 -7.68 1.13 4.27
N ALA A 105 -7.29 2.06 3.40
CA ALA A 105 -8.03 2.37 2.20
C ALA A 105 -7.45 1.65 0.97
N PRO A 106 -8.26 1.29 -0.05
CA PRO A 106 -7.76 0.62 -1.26
C PRO A 106 -6.77 1.45 -2.07
N THR A 107 -6.84 2.76 -2.02
CA THR A 107 -5.91 3.73 -2.63
C THR A 107 -5.54 3.51 -4.11
N GLY A 108 -6.44 2.93 -4.91
CA GLY A 108 -6.18 2.55 -6.29
C GLY A 108 -5.69 3.69 -7.19
N SER A 109 -6.36 4.86 -7.15
CA SER A 109 -5.94 6.02 -7.96
C SER A 109 -4.59 6.58 -7.54
N VAL A 110 -4.31 6.61 -6.22
CA VAL A 110 -3.03 7.10 -5.70
C VAL A 110 -1.90 6.16 -6.10
N SER A 111 -2.11 4.84 -6.02
CA SER A 111 -1.12 3.84 -6.41
C SER A 111 -0.75 3.92 -7.90
N ILE A 112 -1.70 4.26 -8.77
CA ILE A 112 -1.43 4.51 -10.20
C ILE A 112 -0.51 5.72 -10.36
N CYS A 113 -0.78 6.82 -9.66
CA CYS A 113 0.05 8.03 -9.73
C CYS A 113 1.47 7.79 -9.18
N THR A 114 1.60 7.03 -8.10
CA THR A 114 2.89 6.72 -7.47
C THR A 114 3.62 5.54 -8.10
N GLN A 115 2.96 4.81 -9.00
CA GLN A 115 3.47 3.57 -9.62
C GLN A 115 3.90 2.53 -8.57
N THR A 116 3.02 2.28 -7.61
CA THR A 116 3.23 1.37 -6.50
C THR A 116 2.07 0.39 -6.34
N SER A 117 2.22 -0.59 -5.45
CA SER A 117 1.09 -1.38 -4.95
C SER A 117 0.06 -0.48 -4.25
N SER A 118 -1.16 -0.94 -4.11
CA SER A 118 -2.24 -0.20 -3.43
C SER A 118 -2.49 -0.79 -2.03
N GLY A 119 -2.91 0.08 -1.11
CA GLY A 119 -3.22 -0.34 0.25
C GLY A 119 -2.06 -1.00 0.98
N ILE A 120 -2.38 -2.00 1.75
CA ILE A 120 -1.40 -2.82 2.50
C ILE A 120 -1.14 -4.18 1.83
N GLU A 121 -1.86 -4.48 0.73
CA GLU A 121 -1.79 -5.76 0.07
C GLU A 121 -0.46 -5.94 -0.69
N PRO A 122 -0.02 -7.20 -0.87
CA PRO A 122 1.08 -7.49 -1.76
C PRO A 122 0.70 -7.23 -3.21
N VAL A 123 1.70 -7.15 -4.08
CA VAL A 123 1.49 -7.05 -5.52
C VAL A 123 0.75 -8.29 -6.02
N PHE A 124 -0.38 -8.11 -6.69
CA PHE A 124 -1.19 -9.22 -7.18
C PHE A 124 -0.44 -10.10 -8.20
N MET A 125 0.26 -9.46 -9.13
CA MET A 125 1.14 -10.10 -10.11
C MET A 125 2.32 -9.20 -10.42
N VAL A 126 3.52 -9.74 -10.33
CA VAL A 126 4.77 -9.01 -10.66
C VAL A 126 4.92 -8.84 -12.17
N SER A 127 4.44 -9.82 -12.92
CA SER A 127 4.41 -9.83 -14.39
C SER A 127 3.11 -10.45 -14.88
N TYR A 128 2.52 -9.86 -15.88
CA TYR A 128 1.37 -10.42 -16.58
C TYR A 128 1.45 -10.15 -18.08
N LYS A 129 0.83 -11.03 -18.89
CA LYS A 129 0.72 -10.86 -20.32
C LYS A 129 -0.47 -9.97 -20.64
N ARG A 130 -0.21 -8.91 -21.39
CA ARG A 130 -1.23 -8.04 -21.97
C ARG A 130 -1.37 -8.31 -23.45
N ARG A 131 -2.61 -8.34 -23.92
CA ARG A 131 -2.95 -8.47 -25.33
C ARG A 131 -3.54 -7.15 -25.82
N ARG A 132 -3.12 -6.73 -27.00
CA ARG A 132 -3.79 -5.65 -27.71
C ARG A 132 -4.01 -6.05 -29.17
N LYS A 133 -5.14 -5.60 -29.73
CA LYS A 133 -5.41 -5.73 -31.14
C LYS A 133 -4.45 -4.83 -31.93
N VAL A 134 -3.84 -5.36 -32.97
CA VAL A 134 -2.95 -4.61 -33.85
C VAL A 134 -3.79 -3.82 -34.87
N ASN A 135 -3.58 -2.52 -34.93
CA ASN A 135 -4.25 -1.73 -35.95
C ASN A 135 -3.55 -1.90 -37.32
N PRO A 136 -4.29 -1.87 -38.44
CA PRO A 136 -3.69 -2.02 -39.79
C PRO A 136 -2.56 -1.03 -40.13
N ASN A 137 -2.50 0.10 -39.42
CA ASN A 137 -1.49 1.13 -39.59
C ASN A 137 -0.26 0.98 -38.69
N ASP A 138 -0.24 0.00 -37.79
CA ASP A 138 0.88 -0.25 -36.85
C ASP A 138 1.99 -1.02 -37.56
N LYS A 139 2.87 -0.31 -38.26
CA LYS A 139 3.96 -0.91 -39.10
C LYS A 139 5.13 -1.52 -38.30
N LYS A 140 5.20 -1.35 -36.97
CA LYS A 140 6.35 -1.73 -36.13
C LYS A 140 5.98 -2.76 -35.04
N VAL A 141 4.84 -3.41 -35.16
CA VAL A 141 4.34 -4.33 -34.16
C VAL A 141 4.58 -5.76 -34.58
N THR A 142 5.09 -6.60 -33.69
CA THR A 142 5.21 -8.03 -33.92
C THR A 142 3.88 -8.71 -33.62
N ILE A 143 3.25 -9.30 -34.63
CA ILE A 143 2.02 -10.07 -34.48
C ILE A 143 2.36 -11.35 -33.72
N SER A 144 1.75 -11.57 -32.57
CA SER A 144 1.94 -12.78 -31.75
C SER A 144 1.02 -13.91 -32.20
N PHE A 145 -0.22 -13.61 -32.57
CA PHE A 145 -1.18 -14.56 -33.13
C PHE A 145 -2.31 -13.83 -33.89
N VAL A 146 -3.04 -14.59 -34.67
CA VAL A 146 -4.26 -14.14 -35.34
C VAL A 146 -5.41 -14.99 -34.77
N ASP A 147 -6.52 -14.38 -34.42
CA ASP A 147 -7.67 -15.08 -33.89
C ASP A 147 -8.57 -15.68 -35.00
N ASP A 148 -9.59 -16.42 -34.60
CA ASP A 148 -10.49 -17.15 -35.49
C ASP A 148 -11.31 -16.24 -36.43
N ILE A 149 -11.39 -14.94 -36.11
CA ILE A 149 -12.09 -13.94 -36.92
C ILE A 149 -11.14 -13.11 -37.80
N GLY A 150 -9.83 -13.43 -37.77
CA GLY A 150 -8.82 -12.80 -38.61
C GLY A 150 -8.16 -11.55 -38.00
N ASP A 151 -8.41 -11.23 -36.75
CA ASP A 151 -7.77 -10.11 -36.08
C ASP A 151 -6.37 -10.46 -35.57
N ALA A 152 -5.42 -9.59 -35.85
CA ALA A 152 -4.04 -9.72 -35.40
C ALA A 152 -3.84 -9.15 -33.99
N TRP A 153 -3.16 -9.87 -33.15
CA TRP A 153 -2.89 -9.52 -31.76
C TRP A 153 -1.40 -9.50 -31.44
N GLU A 154 -1.01 -8.48 -30.70
CA GLU A 154 0.30 -8.42 -30.04
C GLU A 154 0.13 -8.84 -28.56
N GLU A 155 1.00 -9.74 -28.10
CA GLU A 155 1.08 -10.14 -26.69
C GLU A 155 2.45 -9.73 -26.14
N TYR A 156 2.45 -9.05 -24.99
CA TYR A 156 3.68 -8.60 -24.36
C TYR A 156 3.58 -8.64 -22.84
N ASN A 157 4.72 -8.82 -22.18
CA ASN A 157 4.81 -8.79 -20.73
C ASN A 157 4.75 -7.37 -20.19
N VAL A 158 3.91 -7.15 -19.18
CA VAL A 158 3.84 -5.92 -18.39
C VAL A 158 4.36 -6.24 -17.00
N PHE A 159 5.29 -5.43 -16.52
CA PHE A 159 5.89 -5.59 -15.20
C PHE A 159 5.33 -4.57 -14.22
N HIS A 160 5.26 -4.96 -12.96
CA HIS A 160 5.05 -4.02 -11.87
C HIS A 160 6.17 -2.96 -11.85
N PRO A 161 5.88 -1.66 -11.76
CA PRO A 161 6.89 -0.61 -11.91
C PRO A 161 8.07 -0.73 -10.96
N LYS A 162 7.84 -1.14 -9.71
CA LYS A 162 8.93 -1.32 -8.73
C LYS A 162 9.79 -2.56 -9.01
N PHE A 163 9.23 -3.57 -9.66
CA PHE A 163 10.03 -4.69 -10.17
C PHE A 163 10.96 -4.24 -11.30
N GLU A 164 10.50 -3.37 -12.21
CA GLU A 164 11.39 -2.77 -13.21
C GLU A 164 12.51 -1.95 -12.57
N THR A 165 12.20 -1.23 -11.48
CA THR A 165 13.23 -0.51 -10.72
C THR A 165 14.26 -1.46 -10.13
N TRP A 166 13.83 -2.58 -9.56
CA TRP A 166 14.72 -3.61 -9.02
C TRP A 166 15.61 -4.23 -10.11
N LEU A 167 15.06 -4.51 -11.30
CA LEU A 167 15.83 -5.01 -12.45
C LEU A 167 16.96 -4.04 -12.81
N LYS A 168 16.65 -2.75 -12.93
CA LYS A 168 17.63 -1.71 -13.22
C LYS A 168 18.73 -1.63 -12.16
N MET A 169 18.37 -1.75 -10.88
CA MET A 169 19.35 -1.78 -9.78
C MET A 169 20.28 -3.00 -9.85
N LYS A 170 19.82 -4.11 -10.45
CA LYS A 170 20.62 -5.31 -10.72
C LYS A 170 21.42 -5.23 -12.05
N GLY A 171 21.37 -4.11 -12.75
CA GLY A 171 22.04 -3.93 -14.03
C GLY A 171 21.35 -4.63 -15.19
N MET A 172 20.10 -5.05 -15.05
CA MET A 172 19.31 -5.69 -16.10
C MET A 172 18.43 -4.68 -16.82
N ASP A 173 18.37 -4.78 -18.16
CA ASP A 173 17.42 -3.99 -18.95
C ASP A 173 16.02 -4.63 -18.90
N PRO A 174 15.00 -3.93 -18.33
CA PRO A 174 13.64 -4.46 -18.32
C PRO A 174 13.08 -4.81 -19.70
N HIS A 175 13.51 -4.11 -20.76
CA HIS A 175 13.07 -4.41 -22.12
C HIS A 175 13.58 -5.77 -22.61
N GLU A 176 14.81 -6.13 -22.28
CA GLU A 176 15.33 -7.46 -22.60
C GLU A 176 14.70 -8.54 -21.73
N VAL A 177 14.49 -8.26 -20.44
CA VAL A 177 13.83 -9.18 -19.52
C VAL A 177 12.38 -9.48 -19.96
N LYS A 178 11.67 -8.52 -20.55
CA LYS A 178 10.30 -8.73 -21.10
C LYS A 178 10.25 -9.76 -22.23
N LYS A 179 11.38 -10.05 -22.89
CA LYS A 179 11.49 -11.03 -23.98
C LYS A 179 11.79 -12.45 -23.50
N LEU A 180 12.11 -12.63 -22.22
CA LEU A 180 12.42 -13.94 -21.64
C LEU A 180 11.20 -14.86 -21.69
N SER A 181 11.47 -16.16 -21.75
CA SER A 181 10.43 -17.18 -21.61
C SER A 181 9.78 -17.13 -20.23
N ASP A 182 8.54 -17.63 -20.10
CA ASP A 182 7.81 -17.69 -18.84
C ASP A 182 8.59 -18.44 -17.75
N GLN A 183 9.37 -19.46 -18.13
CA GLN A 183 10.20 -20.22 -17.19
C GLN A 183 11.39 -19.41 -16.66
N GLU A 184 12.09 -18.69 -17.54
CA GLU A 184 13.22 -17.83 -17.16
C GLU A 184 12.75 -16.65 -16.33
N LEU A 185 11.65 -16.01 -16.73
CA LEU A 185 11.03 -14.93 -15.99
C LEU A 185 10.57 -15.40 -14.60
N GLY A 186 9.95 -16.57 -14.51
CA GLY A 186 9.56 -17.16 -13.22
C GLY A 186 10.75 -17.43 -12.30
N LYS A 187 11.89 -17.90 -12.82
CA LYS A 187 13.13 -18.05 -12.04
C LYS A 187 13.65 -16.71 -11.53
N LEU A 188 13.62 -15.68 -12.37
CA LEU A 188 14.07 -14.33 -12.02
C LEU A 188 13.17 -13.69 -10.93
N ILE A 189 11.85 -13.82 -11.08
CA ILE A 189 10.89 -13.34 -10.07
C ILE A 189 11.13 -14.01 -8.72
N LYS A 190 11.40 -15.33 -8.69
CA LYS A 190 11.72 -16.04 -7.45
C LYS A 190 13.00 -15.56 -6.76
N GLN A 191 13.91 -14.91 -7.48
CA GLN A 191 15.12 -14.29 -6.92
C GLN A 191 14.90 -12.84 -6.47
N SER A 192 13.76 -12.26 -6.79
CA SER A 192 13.43 -10.88 -6.45
C SER A 192 12.82 -10.77 -5.05
N PRO A 193 12.75 -9.55 -4.48
CA PRO A 193 12.01 -9.29 -3.23
C PRO A 193 10.51 -9.60 -3.35
N TYR A 194 10.00 -9.74 -4.57
CA TYR A 194 8.62 -10.11 -4.87
C TYR A 194 8.39 -11.63 -4.94
N ALA A 195 9.42 -12.44 -4.67
CA ALA A 195 9.24 -13.87 -4.52
C ALA A 195 8.20 -14.17 -3.44
N ASN A 196 7.13 -14.87 -3.80
CA ASN A 196 6.00 -15.19 -2.93
C ASN A 196 5.22 -13.95 -2.37
N ALA A 197 5.33 -12.82 -3.03
CA ALA A 197 4.52 -11.64 -2.74
C ALA A 197 3.23 -11.58 -3.57
N THR A 198 2.85 -12.68 -4.18
CA THR A 198 1.65 -12.75 -5.00
C THR A 198 0.51 -13.44 -4.25
N SER A 199 -0.71 -13.05 -4.51
CA SER A 199 -1.92 -13.63 -3.90
C SER A 199 -2.17 -15.10 -4.25
N LYS A 200 -1.23 -15.76 -4.94
CA LYS A 200 -1.27 -17.19 -5.30
C LYS A 200 -0.46 -18.07 -4.36
N ASP A 201 0.30 -17.49 -3.46
CA ASP A 201 1.11 -18.18 -2.48
C ASP A 201 0.48 -18.08 -1.09
#